data_db8eab3bf3d6926e4d003aa3ef1fbd25
#
_entry.id   db8eab3bf3d6926e4d003aa3ef1fbd25
#
_cell.length_a   1.000
_cell.length_b   1.000
_cell.length_c   1.000
_cell.angle_alpha   90.00
_cell.angle_beta   90.00
_cell.angle_gamma   90.00
#
_symmetry.space_group_name_H-M   'P 1'
#
loop_
_entity.id
_entity.type
_entity.pdbx_description
1 polymer ?
#
loop_
_entity_poly.entity_id
_entity_poly.type
_entity_poly.pdbx_seq_one_letter_code
_entity_poly.pdbx_strand_id
1 'polypeptide(L)'
;TGPFIGRLLDRYGPKWILVSAAVITGLCMIGLKYTSLSWQLITIFAVMGLVGMSGPGSLATSVPPTKWFVKNRGKALAYSSAGISAGAVVFVPLTQVFIDKYTWQESWVILAFIGMGIIVPLSLLFLVREPEDMGLLPDGEKTSKILESGKEGIHLSGIEKSWTAREAIRTFPMWTLTAAFSILSLGILTLALHRIPAFMDRGLDPSLVSLATAFDAVCAGVGSFTAGMLVRKIPAKIIGSSAFLMLAVASVMSIYAYDFWLMFWSMALFGLGIGTNMFNQNYIWAEYFGRTNLGSIRGIVMPINLFIGGLGAPAAGYVVDMTGSYDPAWWTGVALMLVAAVLFVVSNNPGEPQAEPIVESPYNVDRISNSGTDYNQGGIV
;
A
#
# COMPACT_ATOMS: atom_id res chain seq x y z
N THR A 1 -3.16 2.18 -16.67
CA THR A 1 -3.11 3.46 -15.90
C THR A 1 -1.98 3.45 -14.87
N GLY A 2 -1.72 2.35 -14.14
CA GLY A 2 -0.76 2.28 -13.04
C GLY A 2 0.64 2.83 -13.33
N PRO A 3 1.37 2.36 -14.35
CA PRO A 3 2.71 2.86 -14.64
C PRO A 3 2.75 4.36 -15.02
N PHE A 4 1.69 4.85 -15.66
CA PHE A 4 1.56 6.25 -16.01
C PHE A 4 1.34 7.11 -14.75
N ILE A 5 0.43 6.69 -13.89
CA ILE A 5 0.11 7.38 -12.65
C ILE A 5 1.27 7.33 -11.65
N GLY A 6 1.99 6.21 -11.60
CA GLY A 6 3.20 6.09 -10.79
C GLY A 6 4.27 7.12 -11.17
N ARG A 7 4.52 7.31 -12.47
CA ARG A 7 5.43 8.37 -12.97
C ARG A 7 4.91 9.77 -12.66
N LEU A 8 3.60 9.98 -12.80
CA LEU A 8 2.97 11.25 -12.49
C LEU A 8 3.12 11.59 -11.00
N LEU A 9 2.97 10.57 -10.12
CA LEU A 9 3.16 10.69 -8.69
C LEU A 9 4.61 11.06 -8.33
N ASP A 10 5.59 10.43 -8.95
CA ASP A 10 7.00 10.72 -8.71
C ASP A 10 7.39 12.12 -9.19
N ARG A 11 6.80 12.58 -10.32
CA ARG A 11 7.13 13.87 -10.93
C ARG A 11 6.39 15.05 -10.30
N TYR A 12 5.08 14.93 -10.09
CA TYR A 12 4.20 16.04 -9.65
C TYR A 12 3.74 15.92 -8.21
N GLY A 13 4.05 14.80 -7.56
CA GLY A 13 3.66 14.55 -6.17
C GLY A 13 2.22 14.05 -5.99
N PRO A 14 1.84 13.74 -4.75
CA PRO A 14 0.57 13.09 -4.43
C PRO A 14 -0.65 14.01 -4.44
N LYS A 15 -0.43 15.32 -4.24
CA LYS A 15 -1.51 16.31 -4.02
C LYS A 15 -2.60 16.24 -5.09
N TRP A 16 -2.24 16.47 -6.33
CA TRP A 16 -3.21 16.54 -7.43
C TRP A 16 -3.80 15.19 -7.80
N ILE A 17 -3.02 14.11 -7.64
CA ILE A 17 -3.51 12.75 -7.87
C ILE A 17 -4.57 12.38 -6.83
N LEU A 18 -4.33 12.71 -5.55
CA LEU A 18 -5.27 12.40 -4.48
C LEU A 18 -6.55 13.23 -4.60
N VAL A 19 -6.42 14.53 -4.94
CA VAL A 19 -7.57 15.40 -5.16
C VAL A 19 -8.43 14.92 -6.33
N SER A 20 -7.81 14.64 -7.49
CA SER A 20 -8.55 14.14 -8.65
C SER A 20 -9.19 12.77 -8.38
N ALA A 21 -8.47 11.85 -7.73
CA ALA A 21 -8.99 10.56 -7.35
C ALA A 21 -10.17 10.66 -6.38
N ALA A 22 -10.11 11.55 -5.39
CA ALA A 22 -11.20 11.79 -4.44
C ALA A 22 -12.44 12.39 -5.12
N VAL A 23 -12.26 13.36 -6.01
CA VAL A 23 -13.35 13.97 -6.76
C VAL A 23 -14.00 12.94 -7.70
N ILE A 24 -13.21 12.19 -8.47
CA ILE A 24 -13.73 11.15 -9.37
C ILE A 24 -14.48 10.08 -8.57
N THR A 25 -13.92 9.60 -7.46
CA THR A 25 -14.61 8.62 -6.60
C THR A 25 -15.92 9.20 -6.06
N GLY A 26 -15.92 10.44 -5.56
CA GLY A 26 -17.12 11.10 -5.07
C GLY A 26 -18.20 11.25 -6.14
N LEU A 27 -17.82 11.67 -7.36
CA LEU A 27 -18.76 11.75 -8.48
C LEU A 27 -19.30 10.37 -8.88
N CYS A 28 -18.48 9.34 -8.87
CA CYS A 28 -18.91 7.95 -9.09
C CYS A 28 -19.91 7.50 -8.01
N MET A 29 -19.64 7.79 -6.73
CA MET A 29 -20.55 7.47 -5.62
C MET A 29 -21.90 8.19 -5.76
N ILE A 30 -21.90 9.45 -6.19
CA ILE A 30 -23.15 10.18 -6.52
C ILE A 30 -23.85 9.52 -7.71
N GLY A 31 -23.10 9.10 -8.72
CA GLY A 31 -23.62 8.41 -9.91
C GLY A 31 -24.33 7.09 -9.57
N LEU A 32 -23.89 6.38 -8.51
CA LEU A 32 -24.57 5.14 -8.06
C LEU A 32 -26.05 5.35 -7.71
N LYS A 33 -26.44 6.55 -7.26
CA LYS A 33 -27.85 6.88 -6.97
C LYS A 33 -28.75 6.73 -8.21
N TYR A 34 -28.20 6.98 -9.39
CA TYR A 34 -28.95 7.00 -10.65
C TYR A 34 -28.82 5.72 -11.47
N THR A 35 -28.16 4.69 -10.92
CA THR A 35 -27.98 3.42 -11.63
C THR A 35 -29.27 2.60 -11.61
N SER A 36 -29.68 2.14 -12.79
CA SER A 36 -30.83 1.26 -12.99
C SER A 36 -30.47 -0.02 -13.74
N LEU A 37 -29.29 -0.06 -14.37
CA LEU A 37 -28.82 -1.16 -15.21
C LEU A 37 -27.47 -1.69 -14.72
N SER A 38 -27.27 -2.99 -14.78
CA SER A 38 -26.05 -3.65 -14.28
C SER A 38 -24.78 -3.15 -14.95
N TRP A 39 -24.81 -2.82 -16.25
CA TRP A 39 -23.63 -2.29 -16.94
C TRP A 39 -23.19 -0.91 -16.42
N GLN A 40 -24.14 -0.06 -15.97
CA GLN A 40 -23.83 1.23 -15.37
C GLN A 40 -23.05 1.04 -14.05
N LEU A 41 -23.51 0.09 -13.23
CA LEU A 41 -22.83 -0.27 -11.98
C LEU A 41 -21.41 -0.76 -12.27
N ILE A 42 -21.23 -1.69 -13.22
CA ILE A 42 -19.92 -2.21 -13.63
C ILE A 42 -19.00 -1.06 -14.09
N THR A 43 -19.54 -0.15 -14.92
CA THR A 43 -18.77 0.99 -15.45
C THR A 43 -18.32 1.93 -14.33
N ILE A 44 -19.20 2.26 -13.38
CA ILE A 44 -18.88 3.13 -12.25
C ILE A 44 -17.77 2.51 -11.39
N PHE A 45 -17.90 1.23 -11.01
CA PHE A 45 -16.87 0.53 -10.25
C PHE A 45 -15.56 0.38 -11.03
N ALA A 46 -15.60 0.17 -12.34
CA ALA A 46 -14.42 0.15 -13.19
C ALA A 46 -13.70 1.51 -13.19
N VAL A 47 -14.43 2.63 -13.29
CA VAL A 47 -13.85 3.98 -13.21
C VAL A 47 -13.26 4.23 -11.83
N MET A 48 -13.95 3.86 -10.75
CA MET A 48 -13.43 4.00 -9.38
C MET A 48 -12.13 3.21 -9.17
N GLY A 49 -12.04 2.01 -9.75
CA GLY A 49 -10.83 1.18 -9.67
C GLY A 49 -9.66 1.71 -10.52
N LEU A 50 -9.95 2.23 -11.74
CA LEU A 50 -8.92 2.65 -12.69
C LEU A 50 -8.34 4.04 -12.39
N VAL A 51 -9.16 4.96 -11.91
CA VAL A 51 -8.78 6.41 -11.80
C VAL A 51 -9.09 6.98 -10.41
N GLY A 52 -9.93 6.31 -9.62
CA GLY A 52 -10.36 6.77 -8.30
C GLY A 52 -9.42 6.41 -7.15
N MET A 53 -9.97 6.47 -5.93
CA MET A 53 -9.23 6.22 -4.69
C MET A 53 -8.73 4.78 -4.54
N SER A 54 -9.44 3.81 -5.10
CA SER A 54 -9.05 2.38 -5.03
C SER A 54 -7.80 2.04 -5.85
N GLY A 55 -7.51 2.82 -6.89
CA GLY A 55 -6.32 2.67 -7.73
C GLY A 55 -5.28 3.76 -7.44
N PRO A 56 -5.28 4.86 -8.21
CA PRO A 56 -4.28 5.93 -8.06
C PRO A 56 -4.24 6.58 -6.69
N GLY A 57 -5.38 6.75 -6.05
CA GLY A 57 -5.49 7.34 -4.73
C GLY A 57 -4.76 6.53 -3.66
N SER A 58 -4.79 5.20 -3.75
CA SER A 58 -4.07 4.34 -2.81
C SER A 58 -2.54 4.47 -2.91
N LEU A 59 -2.00 4.72 -4.10
CA LEU A 59 -0.58 5.07 -4.28
C LEU A 59 -0.28 6.45 -3.70
N ALA A 60 -1.14 7.42 -3.97
CA ALA A 60 -0.97 8.78 -3.48
C ALA A 60 -1.05 8.91 -1.95
N THR A 61 -1.68 7.96 -1.25
CA THR A 61 -1.72 7.91 0.22
C THR A 61 -0.55 7.14 0.84
N SER A 62 -0.07 6.09 0.17
CA SER A 62 0.93 5.18 0.72
C SER A 62 2.39 5.56 0.40
N VAL A 63 2.64 6.31 -0.67
CA VAL A 63 3.99 6.74 -1.07
C VAL A 63 4.53 7.91 -0.22
N PRO A 64 3.77 8.95 0.14
CA PRO A 64 4.30 10.08 0.89
C PRO A 64 4.98 9.71 2.22
N PRO A 65 4.40 8.85 3.09
CA PRO A 65 5.07 8.48 4.34
C PRO A 65 6.44 7.85 4.13
N THR A 66 6.65 7.14 3.02
CA THR A 66 7.93 6.52 2.69
C THR A 66 8.97 7.50 2.15
N LYS A 67 8.52 8.58 1.50
CA LYS A 67 9.39 9.67 1.04
C LYS A 67 9.82 10.61 2.16
N TRP A 68 8.92 10.93 3.08
CA TRP A 68 9.16 11.84 4.19
C TRP A 68 10.00 11.24 5.31
N PHE A 69 9.92 9.91 5.52
CA PHE A 69 10.61 9.23 6.62
C PHE A 69 11.52 8.12 6.10
N VAL A 70 12.79 8.15 6.52
CA VAL A 70 13.80 7.10 6.26
C VAL A 70 14.06 6.32 7.54
N LYS A 71 14.56 6.98 8.58
CA LYS A 71 14.80 6.40 9.90
C LYS A 71 13.53 5.90 10.59
N ASN A 72 12.46 6.69 10.51
CA ASN A 72 11.17 6.42 11.17
C ASN A 72 10.10 5.89 10.21
N ARG A 73 10.49 5.41 9.02
CA ARG A 73 9.58 4.88 7.98
C ARG A 73 8.60 3.84 8.55
N GLY A 74 9.09 2.90 9.36
CA GLY A 74 8.24 1.88 9.98
C GLY A 74 7.14 2.48 10.86
N LYS A 75 7.48 3.47 11.70
CA LYS A 75 6.48 4.15 12.55
C LYS A 75 5.50 4.96 11.72
N ALA A 76 5.98 5.72 10.72
CA ALA A 76 5.12 6.54 9.86
C ALA A 76 4.09 5.69 9.11
N LEU A 77 4.51 4.55 8.56
CA LEU A 77 3.61 3.61 7.90
C LEU A 77 2.67 2.92 8.89
N ALA A 78 3.12 2.60 10.10
CA ALA A 78 2.25 2.04 11.15
C ALA A 78 1.10 3.00 11.50
N TYR A 79 1.39 4.29 11.70
CA TYR A 79 0.36 5.30 11.94
C TYR A 79 -0.57 5.50 10.73
N SER A 80 -0.01 5.50 9.50
CA SER A 80 -0.81 5.59 8.28
C SER A 80 -1.78 4.40 8.15
N SER A 81 -1.31 3.19 8.44
CA SER A 81 -2.14 1.98 8.40
C SER A 81 -3.19 1.95 9.53
N ALA A 82 -2.86 2.47 10.71
CA ALA A 82 -3.81 2.62 11.80
C ALA A 82 -4.99 3.54 11.42
N GLY A 83 -4.73 4.54 10.57
CA GLY A 83 -5.78 5.39 10.00
C GLY A 83 -6.81 4.62 9.17
N ILE A 84 -6.40 3.59 8.43
CA ILE A 84 -7.30 2.72 7.66
C ILE A 84 -8.24 1.96 8.60
N SER A 85 -7.69 1.35 9.64
CA SER A 85 -8.48 0.61 10.64
C SER A 85 -9.43 1.54 11.43
N ALA A 86 -8.94 2.72 11.83
CA ALA A 86 -9.78 3.73 12.51
C ALA A 86 -10.91 4.21 11.59
N GLY A 87 -10.63 4.40 10.30
CA GLY A 87 -11.64 4.71 9.30
C GLY A 87 -12.74 3.64 9.23
N ALA A 88 -12.36 2.37 9.19
CA ALA A 88 -13.33 1.27 9.16
C ALA A 88 -14.20 1.24 10.43
N VAL A 89 -13.60 1.41 11.62
CA VAL A 89 -14.33 1.43 12.90
C VAL A 89 -15.37 2.56 12.95
N VAL A 90 -15.08 3.71 12.35
CA VAL A 90 -16.01 4.87 12.35
C VAL A 90 -17.02 4.77 11.21
N PHE A 91 -16.55 4.54 9.97
CA PHE A 91 -17.40 4.67 8.79
C PHE A 91 -18.29 3.47 8.53
N VAL A 92 -17.94 2.26 8.98
CA VAL A 92 -18.81 1.08 8.80
C VAL A 92 -20.10 1.22 9.60
N PRO A 93 -20.09 1.51 10.93
CA PRO A 93 -21.32 1.76 11.69
C PRO A 93 -22.07 3.00 11.19
N LEU A 94 -21.34 4.07 10.84
CA LEU A 94 -21.95 5.29 10.32
C LEU A 94 -22.71 5.05 9.02
N THR A 95 -22.16 4.22 8.13
CA THR A 95 -22.82 3.80 6.88
C THR A 95 -24.12 3.06 7.18
N GLN A 96 -24.11 2.15 8.18
CA GLN A 96 -25.33 1.44 8.57
C GLN A 96 -26.40 2.41 9.08
N VAL A 97 -26.03 3.37 9.93
CA VAL A 97 -26.96 4.40 10.41
C VAL A 97 -27.57 5.21 9.25
N PHE A 98 -26.80 5.50 8.21
CA PHE A 98 -27.32 6.19 7.02
C PHE A 98 -28.28 5.30 6.24
N ILE A 99 -27.96 4.02 6.06
CA ILE A 99 -28.83 3.06 5.35
C ILE A 99 -30.16 2.88 6.11
N ASP A 100 -30.13 2.82 7.44
CA ASP A 100 -31.32 2.66 8.27
C ASP A 100 -32.22 3.88 8.24
N LYS A 101 -31.65 5.11 8.13
CA LYS A 101 -32.40 6.37 8.12
C LYS A 101 -32.85 6.81 6.73
N TYR A 102 -32.08 6.47 5.74
CA TYR A 102 -32.28 6.87 4.35
C TYR A 102 -32.30 5.62 3.47
N THR A 103 -31.98 5.75 2.19
CA THR A 103 -31.80 4.63 1.28
C THR A 103 -30.28 4.36 1.10
N TRP A 104 -29.94 3.18 0.59
CA TRP A 104 -28.55 2.90 0.25
C TRP A 104 -27.98 3.89 -0.80
N GLN A 105 -28.84 4.35 -1.73
CA GLN A 105 -28.48 5.34 -2.73
C GLN A 105 -28.10 6.69 -2.12
N GLU A 106 -28.90 7.16 -1.15
CA GLU A 106 -28.66 8.42 -0.48
C GLU A 106 -27.44 8.33 0.44
N SER A 107 -27.23 7.17 1.05
CA SER A 107 -26.03 6.89 1.87
C SER A 107 -24.75 7.04 1.07
N TRP A 108 -24.70 6.57 -0.18
CA TRP A 108 -23.57 6.79 -1.06
C TRP A 108 -23.31 8.27 -1.35
N VAL A 109 -24.36 9.06 -1.56
CA VAL A 109 -24.25 10.50 -1.80
C VAL A 109 -23.71 11.22 -0.56
N ILE A 110 -24.22 10.90 0.62
CA ILE A 110 -23.74 11.48 1.89
C ILE A 110 -22.25 11.17 2.09
N LEU A 111 -21.87 9.90 1.94
CA LEU A 111 -20.48 9.47 2.05
C LEU A 111 -19.57 10.15 1.01
N ALA A 112 -20.06 10.38 -0.21
CA ALA A 112 -19.32 11.11 -1.23
C ALA A 112 -18.98 12.53 -0.80
N PHE A 113 -19.95 13.27 -0.27
CA PHE A 113 -19.73 14.64 0.22
C PHE A 113 -18.81 14.67 1.44
N ILE A 114 -18.96 13.74 2.38
CA ILE A 114 -18.07 13.63 3.54
C ILE A 114 -16.63 13.32 3.06
N GLY A 115 -16.46 12.35 2.17
CA GLY A 115 -15.14 11.95 1.66
C GLY A 115 -14.46 13.08 0.90
N MET A 116 -15.16 13.71 -0.05
CA MET A 116 -14.63 14.86 -0.79
C MET A 116 -14.33 16.05 0.13
N GLY A 117 -15.25 16.35 1.05
CA GLY A 117 -15.14 17.48 1.99
C GLY A 117 -13.98 17.34 2.98
N ILE A 118 -13.53 16.12 3.26
CA ILE A 118 -12.38 15.86 4.12
C ILE A 118 -11.10 15.74 3.27
N ILE A 119 -11.09 14.88 2.25
CA ILE A 119 -9.87 14.54 1.53
C ILE A 119 -9.38 15.72 0.68
N VAL A 120 -10.26 16.42 -0.03
CA VAL A 120 -9.84 17.49 -0.94
C VAL A 120 -9.17 18.65 -0.20
N PRO A 121 -9.80 19.27 0.83
CA PRO A 121 -9.16 20.39 1.51
C PRO A 121 -7.91 19.98 2.28
N LEU A 122 -7.90 18.83 2.96
CA LEU A 122 -6.70 18.36 3.65
C LEU A 122 -5.54 18.10 2.68
N SER A 123 -5.82 17.51 1.52
CA SER A 123 -4.79 17.26 0.50
C SER A 123 -4.23 18.56 -0.07
N LEU A 124 -5.08 19.56 -0.33
CA LEU A 124 -4.65 20.84 -0.86
C LEU A 124 -3.80 21.63 0.12
N LEU A 125 -4.14 21.58 1.42
CA LEU A 125 -3.49 22.35 2.46
C LEU A 125 -2.21 21.72 2.97
N PHE A 126 -2.18 20.40 3.17
CA PHE A 126 -1.11 19.74 3.92
C PHE A 126 -0.20 18.83 3.08
N LEU A 127 -0.63 18.39 1.90
CA LEU A 127 0.17 17.45 1.13
C LEU A 127 1.27 18.16 0.33
N VAL A 128 2.52 17.79 0.62
CA VAL A 128 3.72 18.21 -0.10
C VAL A 128 4.40 16.95 -0.66
N ARG A 129 5.03 17.04 -1.81
CA ARG A 129 5.59 15.92 -2.55
C ARG A 129 6.70 15.21 -1.77
N GLU A 130 7.67 15.98 -1.32
CA GLU A 130 8.84 15.48 -0.59
C GLU A 130 9.40 16.58 0.33
N PRO A 131 10.13 16.23 1.41
CA PRO A 131 10.64 17.20 2.37
C PRO A 131 11.62 18.19 1.73
N GLU A 132 12.34 17.78 0.68
CA GLU A 132 13.30 18.60 -0.05
C GLU A 132 12.63 19.82 -0.71
N ASP A 133 11.38 19.72 -1.11
CA ASP A 133 10.60 20.85 -1.66
C ASP A 133 10.39 21.98 -0.62
N MET A 134 10.56 21.67 0.67
CA MET A 134 10.48 22.63 1.79
C MET A 134 11.88 22.99 2.37
N GLY A 135 12.97 22.57 1.72
CA GLY A 135 14.33 22.75 2.24
C GLY A 135 14.65 21.91 3.47
N LEU A 136 13.91 20.82 3.68
CA LEU A 136 14.11 19.87 4.76
C LEU A 136 14.71 18.57 4.22
N LEU A 137 15.44 17.88 5.09
CA LEU A 137 15.85 16.49 4.85
C LEU A 137 14.80 15.53 5.41
N PRO A 138 14.79 14.25 4.98
CA PRO A 138 13.93 13.24 5.57
C PRO A 138 14.02 13.22 7.09
N ASP A 139 12.93 12.81 7.75
CA ASP A 139 12.79 12.82 9.21
C ASP A 139 12.86 14.23 9.85
N GLY A 140 12.80 15.31 9.05
CA GLY A 140 12.76 16.69 9.54
C GLY A 140 14.13 17.26 9.93
N GLU A 141 15.23 16.63 9.53
CA GLU A 141 16.57 17.18 9.77
C GLU A 141 16.79 18.45 8.92
N LYS A 142 17.36 19.51 9.53
CA LYS A 142 17.65 20.77 8.82
C LYS A 142 19.01 20.68 8.13
N THR A 143 19.06 21.04 6.86
CA THR A 143 20.30 21.06 6.04
C THR A 143 21.39 21.96 6.67
N SER A 144 20.99 23.05 7.35
CA SER A 144 21.93 23.98 8.01
C SER A 144 22.77 23.34 9.14
N LYS A 145 22.22 22.37 9.88
CA LYS A 145 22.97 21.68 10.93
C LYS A 145 24.09 20.78 10.41
N ILE A 146 23.99 20.32 9.19
CA ILE A 146 25.01 19.46 8.56
C ILE A 146 26.19 20.30 8.07
N LEU A 147 25.92 21.48 7.53
CA LEU A 147 26.96 22.43 7.08
C LEU A 147 27.74 23.03 8.26
N GLU A 148 27.08 23.30 9.39
CA GLU A 148 27.72 23.84 10.60
C GLU A 148 28.61 22.83 11.36
N SER A 149 28.34 21.51 11.19
CA SER A 149 29.08 20.48 11.93
C SER A 149 30.49 20.17 11.39
N GLY A 150 30.92 20.78 10.27
CA GLY A 150 32.28 20.67 9.71
C GLY A 150 32.79 19.24 9.47
N LYS A 151 31.94 18.26 9.54
CA LYS A 151 32.27 16.86 9.25
C LYS A 151 32.23 16.63 7.72
N GLU A 152 33.33 17.01 7.07
CA GLU A 152 33.70 16.47 5.75
C GLU A 152 33.81 14.94 5.86
N GLY A 153 32.77 14.23 5.63
CA GLY A 153 32.75 12.77 5.76
C GLY A 153 31.45 12.20 6.27
N ILE A 154 30.46 13.03 6.57
CA ILE A 154 29.12 12.51 6.64
C ILE A 154 28.74 12.17 5.19
N HIS A 155 28.93 10.89 4.85
CA HIS A 155 28.18 10.30 3.76
C HIS A 155 26.84 11.00 3.75
N LEU A 156 26.45 11.55 2.62
CA LEU A 156 25.08 12.01 2.36
C LEU A 156 24.15 10.81 2.55
N SER A 157 24.05 10.32 3.79
CA SER A 157 23.20 9.18 4.17
C SER A 157 21.72 9.50 4.04
N GLY A 158 21.40 10.66 3.44
CA GLY A 158 20.07 11.01 2.95
C GLY A 158 19.87 10.75 1.46
N ILE A 159 20.93 10.46 0.69
CA ILE A 159 20.78 10.04 -0.72
C ILE A 159 20.71 8.51 -0.72
N GLU A 160 19.55 7.99 -0.37
CA GLU A 160 19.24 6.58 -0.57
C GLU A 160 19.33 6.31 -2.08
N LYS A 161 20.30 5.49 -2.52
CA LYS A 161 20.39 5.09 -3.92
C LYS A 161 19.08 4.41 -4.30
N SER A 162 18.43 4.92 -5.32
CA SER A 162 17.10 4.49 -5.71
C SER A 162 17.17 3.85 -7.11
N TRP A 163 16.59 2.68 -7.21
CA TRP A 163 16.42 1.97 -8.48
C TRP A 163 15.43 2.69 -9.39
N THR A 164 15.71 2.73 -10.68
CA THR A 164 14.70 3.09 -11.67
C THR A 164 13.72 1.93 -11.87
N ALA A 165 12.50 2.22 -12.34
CA ALA A 165 11.53 1.17 -12.62
C ALA A 165 12.04 0.16 -13.66
N ARG A 166 12.86 0.62 -14.65
CA ARG A 166 13.45 -0.23 -15.68
C ARG A 166 14.50 -1.18 -15.13
N GLU A 167 15.28 -0.75 -14.17
CA GLU A 167 16.26 -1.61 -13.49
C GLU A 167 15.55 -2.58 -12.54
N ALA A 168 14.58 -2.08 -11.75
CA ALA A 168 13.83 -2.90 -10.79
C ALA A 168 13.17 -4.12 -11.44
N ILE A 169 12.53 -3.97 -12.61
CA ILE A 169 11.87 -5.08 -13.33
C ILE A 169 12.84 -6.16 -13.81
N ARG A 170 14.14 -5.90 -13.83
CA ARG A 170 15.16 -6.89 -14.19
C ARG A 170 15.67 -7.69 -13.00
N THR A 171 15.26 -7.33 -11.80
CA THR A 171 15.68 -7.98 -10.56
C THR A 171 14.77 -9.14 -10.18
N PHE A 172 15.35 -10.20 -9.64
CA PHE A 172 14.62 -11.35 -9.12
C PHE A 172 13.64 -10.96 -7.96
N PRO A 173 14.06 -10.12 -6.97
CA PRO A 173 13.18 -9.68 -5.90
C PRO A 173 11.90 -8.95 -6.37
N MET A 174 11.97 -8.20 -7.46
CA MET A 174 10.80 -7.53 -8.01
C MET A 174 9.67 -8.51 -8.33
N TRP A 175 9.98 -9.63 -8.97
CA TRP A 175 8.98 -10.60 -9.40
C TRP A 175 8.55 -11.56 -8.29
N THR A 176 9.46 -11.94 -7.39
CA THR A 176 9.09 -12.78 -6.24
C THR A 176 8.18 -12.05 -5.26
N LEU A 177 8.45 -10.77 -4.98
CA LEU A 177 7.54 -9.95 -4.16
C LEU A 177 6.21 -9.68 -4.87
N THR A 178 6.24 -9.40 -6.19
CA THR A 178 5.02 -9.22 -6.98
C THR A 178 4.16 -10.48 -6.95
N ALA A 179 4.76 -11.65 -7.15
CA ALA A 179 4.06 -12.94 -7.09
C ALA A 179 3.47 -13.20 -5.70
N ALA A 180 4.24 -12.98 -4.63
CA ALA A 180 3.76 -13.16 -3.26
C ALA A 180 2.59 -12.24 -2.92
N PHE A 181 2.64 -10.95 -3.29
CA PHE A 181 1.52 -10.03 -3.07
C PHE A 181 0.34 -10.27 -4.01
N SER A 182 0.56 -10.82 -5.20
CA SER A 182 -0.54 -11.27 -6.07
C SER A 182 -1.28 -12.46 -5.46
N ILE A 183 -0.55 -13.42 -4.91
CA ILE A 183 -1.11 -14.55 -4.16
C ILE A 183 -1.90 -14.04 -2.95
N LEU A 184 -1.36 -13.05 -2.21
CA LEU A 184 -2.06 -12.41 -1.10
C LEU A 184 -3.39 -11.80 -1.56
N SER A 185 -3.37 -11.01 -2.63
CA SER A 185 -4.57 -10.35 -3.16
C SER A 185 -5.63 -11.35 -3.59
N LEU A 186 -5.23 -12.44 -4.24
CA LEU A 186 -6.09 -13.55 -4.63
C LEU A 186 -6.69 -14.23 -3.40
N GLY A 187 -5.86 -14.57 -2.41
CA GLY A 187 -6.30 -15.26 -1.20
C GLY A 187 -7.20 -14.40 -0.31
N ILE A 188 -6.93 -13.08 -0.20
CA ILE A 188 -7.78 -12.17 0.57
C ILE A 188 -9.19 -12.13 -0.01
N LEU A 189 -9.34 -11.94 -1.33
CA LEU A 189 -10.66 -11.85 -1.97
C LEU A 189 -11.40 -13.20 -1.92
N THR A 190 -10.68 -14.32 -2.03
CA THR A 190 -11.26 -15.64 -1.86
C THR A 190 -11.79 -15.87 -0.43
N LEU A 191 -10.94 -15.65 0.58
CA LEU A 191 -11.29 -15.94 1.98
C LEU A 191 -12.23 -14.88 2.58
N ALA A 192 -11.95 -13.60 2.38
CA ALA A 192 -12.69 -12.52 3.02
C ALA A 192 -14.17 -12.48 2.58
N LEU A 193 -14.47 -12.80 1.31
CA LEU A 193 -15.83 -12.80 0.80
C LEU A 193 -16.62 -14.06 1.16
N HIS A 194 -15.95 -15.20 1.25
CA HIS A 194 -16.65 -16.50 1.38
C HIS A 194 -16.65 -17.04 2.83
N ARG A 195 -15.74 -16.59 3.73
CA ARG A 195 -15.66 -17.14 5.10
C ARG A 195 -16.90 -16.81 5.95
N ILE A 196 -17.45 -15.60 5.84
CA ILE A 196 -18.62 -15.19 6.63
C ILE A 196 -19.85 -16.04 6.24
N PRO A 197 -20.24 -16.13 4.95
CA PRO A 197 -21.29 -17.06 4.54
C PRO A 197 -21.03 -18.49 4.98
N ALA A 198 -19.81 -19.01 4.81
CA ALA A 198 -19.48 -20.39 5.19
C ALA A 198 -19.64 -20.66 6.70
N PHE A 199 -19.34 -19.69 7.57
CA PHE A 199 -19.59 -19.82 9.01
C PHE A 199 -21.08 -19.84 9.34
N MET A 200 -21.87 -19.00 8.65
CA MET A 200 -23.33 -18.99 8.80
C MET A 200 -23.97 -20.30 8.28
N ASP A 201 -23.51 -20.82 7.17
CA ASP A 201 -23.96 -22.11 6.60
C ASP A 201 -23.66 -23.29 7.54
N ARG A 202 -22.63 -23.19 8.38
CA ARG A 202 -22.30 -24.15 9.45
C ARG A 202 -23.13 -24.00 10.72
N GLY A 203 -24.10 -23.05 10.72
CA GLY A 203 -25.00 -22.81 11.84
C GLY A 203 -24.45 -21.95 12.97
N LEU A 204 -23.35 -21.23 12.76
CA LEU A 204 -22.83 -20.26 13.71
C LEU A 204 -23.73 -19.01 13.78
N ASP A 205 -23.95 -18.51 14.97
CA ASP A 205 -24.82 -17.33 15.21
C ASP A 205 -24.30 -16.10 14.47
N PRO A 206 -25.12 -15.45 13.62
CA PRO A 206 -24.72 -14.27 12.84
C PRO A 206 -24.19 -13.12 13.71
N SER A 207 -24.69 -12.94 14.93
CA SER A 207 -24.24 -11.89 15.84
C SER A 207 -22.82 -12.15 16.32
N LEU A 208 -22.51 -13.41 16.62
CA LEU A 208 -21.17 -13.86 17.02
C LEU A 208 -20.17 -13.78 15.85
N VAL A 209 -20.60 -14.13 14.64
CA VAL A 209 -19.78 -13.96 13.41
C VAL A 209 -19.47 -12.48 13.16
N SER A 210 -20.48 -11.61 13.35
CA SER A 210 -20.29 -10.15 13.23
C SER A 210 -19.30 -9.61 14.26
N LEU A 211 -19.40 -10.06 15.52
CA LEU A 211 -18.47 -9.69 16.58
C LEU A 211 -17.03 -10.13 16.25
N ALA A 212 -16.86 -11.36 15.80
CA ALA A 212 -15.55 -11.88 15.37
C ALA A 212 -14.99 -11.09 14.18
N THR A 213 -15.83 -10.68 13.23
CA THR A 213 -15.44 -9.84 12.09
C THR A 213 -14.98 -8.45 12.54
N ALA A 214 -15.65 -7.84 13.52
CA ALA A 214 -15.21 -6.58 14.08
C ALA A 214 -13.85 -6.72 14.80
N PHE A 215 -13.66 -7.81 15.52
CA PHE A 215 -12.39 -8.11 16.19
C PHE A 215 -11.24 -8.40 15.22
N ASP A 216 -11.51 -9.05 14.09
CA ASP A 216 -10.57 -9.22 12.97
C ASP A 216 -10.00 -7.88 12.50
N ALA A 217 -10.84 -6.87 12.32
CA ALA A 217 -10.41 -5.53 11.92
C ALA A 217 -9.50 -4.86 12.99
N VAL A 218 -9.82 -5.05 14.28
CA VAL A 218 -8.94 -4.59 15.37
C VAL A 218 -7.59 -5.30 15.31
N CYS A 219 -7.59 -6.62 15.16
CA CYS A 219 -6.37 -7.42 15.02
C CYS A 219 -5.54 -6.99 13.80
N ALA A 220 -6.16 -6.62 12.68
CA ALA A 220 -5.45 -6.07 11.53
C ALA A 220 -4.75 -4.75 11.86
N GLY A 221 -5.38 -3.85 12.59
CA GLY A 221 -4.74 -2.64 13.10
C GLY A 221 -3.54 -2.95 14.00
N VAL A 222 -3.69 -3.87 14.94
CA VAL A 222 -2.62 -4.32 15.85
C VAL A 222 -1.48 -4.97 15.07
N GLY A 223 -1.77 -5.84 14.10
CA GLY A 223 -0.77 -6.49 13.24
C GLY A 223 0.06 -5.48 12.46
N SER A 224 -0.59 -4.51 11.82
CA SER A 224 0.11 -3.46 11.09
C SER A 224 0.97 -2.57 11.99
N PHE A 225 0.45 -2.18 13.15
CA PHE A 225 1.17 -1.37 14.12
C PHE A 225 2.40 -2.10 14.68
N THR A 226 2.24 -3.34 15.12
CA THR A 226 3.33 -4.16 15.65
C THR A 226 4.41 -4.43 14.60
N ALA A 227 4.03 -4.72 13.36
CA ALA A 227 4.98 -4.88 12.25
C ALA A 227 5.83 -3.62 12.05
N GLY A 228 5.21 -2.43 12.08
CA GLY A 228 5.92 -1.15 11.96
C GLY A 228 6.87 -0.85 13.12
N MET A 229 6.59 -1.37 14.31
CA MET A 229 7.52 -1.28 15.45
C MET A 229 8.66 -2.28 15.35
N LEU A 230 8.37 -3.51 14.89
CA LEU A 230 9.32 -4.61 14.84
C LEU A 230 10.30 -4.51 13.67
N VAL A 231 9.94 -3.86 12.55
CA VAL A 231 10.78 -3.79 11.35
C VAL A 231 12.15 -3.12 11.59
N ARG A 232 12.31 -2.37 12.69
CA ARG A 232 13.61 -1.83 13.12
C ARG A 232 14.55 -2.88 13.70
N LYS A 233 14.03 -4.02 14.15
CA LYS A 233 14.79 -5.10 14.83
C LYS A 233 14.79 -6.39 14.00
N ILE A 234 13.76 -6.61 13.19
CA ILE A 234 13.55 -7.82 12.42
C ILE A 234 13.45 -7.44 10.95
N PRO A 235 14.19 -8.09 10.04
CA PRO A 235 14.11 -7.82 8.60
C PRO A 235 12.68 -7.94 8.07
N ALA A 236 12.27 -7.01 7.19
CA ALA A 236 10.92 -6.98 6.63
C ALA A 236 10.51 -8.28 5.94
N LYS A 237 11.46 -9.00 5.32
CA LYS A 237 11.20 -10.31 4.71
C LYS A 237 10.74 -11.38 5.71
N ILE A 238 11.26 -11.36 6.94
CA ILE A 238 10.86 -12.30 7.99
C ILE A 238 9.48 -11.93 8.51
N ILE A 239 9.23 -10.63 8.75
CA ILE A 239 7.90 -10.14 9.16
C ILE A 239 6.85 -10.49 8.11
N GLY A 240 7.14 -10.28 6.82
CA GLY A 240 6.22 -10.61 5.74
C GLY A 240 5.96 -12.12 5.62
N SER A 241 7.02 -12.94 5.69
CA SER A 241 6.87 -14.39 5.67
C SER A 241 6.04 -14.91 6.86
N SER A 242 6.28 -14.39 8.07
CA SER A 242 5.47 -14.76 9.25
C SER A 242 3.99 -14.39 9.09
N ALA A 243 3.70 -13.27 8.44
CA ALA A 243 2.34 -12.87 8.16
C ALA A 243 1.62 -13.82 7.16
N PHE A 244 2.32 -14.31 6.15
CA PHE A 244 1.78 -15.35 5.25
C PHE A 244 1.53 -16.66 5.99
N LEU A 245 2.42 -17.06 6.91
CA LEU A 245 2.22 -18.24 7.75
C LEU A 245 1.01 -18.08 8.69
N MET A 246 0.83 -16.89 9.29
CA MET A 246 -0.37 -16.57 10.08
C MET A 246 -1.65 -16.74 9.25
N LEU A 247 -1.65 -16.27 8.01
CA LEU A 247 -2.79 -16.41 7.10
C LEU A 247 -3.03 -17.88 6.71
N ALA A 248 -1.99 -18.66 6.47
CA ALA A 248 -2.11 -20.09 6.21
C ALA A 248 -2.74 -20.83 7.39
N VAL A 249 -2.24 -20.59 8.62
CA VAL A 249 -2.78 -21.19 9.85
C VAL A 249 -4.22 -20.74 10.09
N ALA A 250 -4.54 -19.45 9.93
CA ALA A 250 -5.90 -18.92 10.05
C ALA A 250 -6.86 -19.57 9.05
N SER A 251 -6.41 -19.82 7.82
CA SER A 251 -7.19 -20.54 6.82
C SER A 251 -7.47 -21.98 7.24
N VAL A 252 -6.46 -22.70 7.74
CA VAL A 252 -6.66 -24.07 8.28
C VAL A 252 -7.63 -24.06 9.46
N MET A 253 -7.47 -23.12 10.40
CA MET A 253 -8.42 -22.98 11.51
C MET A 253 -9.83 -22.70 10.99
N SER A 254 -10.00 -21.87 9.96
CA SER A 254 -11.31 -21.59 9.36
C SER A 254 -11.96 -22.79 8.69
N ILE A 255 -11.16 -23.72 8.11
CA ILE A 255 -11.68 -25.00 7.56
C ILE A 255 -12.35 -25.84 8.65
N TYR A 256 -11.75 -25.90 9.82
CA TYR A 256 -12.23 -26.71 10.95
C TYR A 256 -13.10 -25.93 11.95
N ALA A 257 -13.44 -24.68 11.67
CA ALA A 257 -14.23 -23.83 12.55
C ALA A 257 -15.72 -24.19 12.51
N TYR A 258 -16.13 -25.14 13.37
CA TYR A 258 -17.52 -25.52 13.61
C TYR A 258 -18.04 -25.00 14.96
N ASP A 259 -17.19 -24.37 15.77
CA ASP A 259 -17.52 -23.73 17.03
C ASP A 259 -17.09 -22.27 17.06
N PHE A 260 -17.66 -21.51 18.00
CA PHE A 260 -17.40 -20.08 18.14
C PHE A 260 -15.93 -19.79 18.42
N TRP A 261 -15.26 -20.52 19.29
CA TRP A 261 -13.92 -20.18 19.72
C TRP A 261 -12.89 -20.37 18.62
N LEU A 262 -13.01 -21.47 17.88
CA LEU A 262 -12.10 -21.73 16.76
C LEU A 262 -12.33 -20.72 15.62
N MET A 263 -13.60 -20.38 15.32
CA MET A 263 -13.93 -19.32 14.40
C MET A 263 -13.35 -17.97 14.86
N PHE A 264 -13.57 -17.59 16.12
CA PHE A 264 -13.10 -16.32 16.66
C PHE A 264 -11.58 -16.16 16.58
N TRP A 265 -10.83 -17.16 17.00
CA TRP A 265 -9.37 -17.15 16.92
C TRP A 265 -8.84 -17.24 15.48
N SER A 266 -9.53 -17.95 14.60
CA SER A 266 -9.18 -17.95 13.16
C SER A 266 -9.28 -16.56 12.55
N MET A 267 -10.35 -15.83 12.88
CA MET A 267 -10.55 -14.45 12.42
C MET A 267 -9.53 -13.49 13.04
N ALA A 268 -9.25 -13.61 14.33
CA ALA A 268 -8.22 -12.83 14.99
C ALA A 268 -6.84 -12.99 14.35
N LEU A 269 -6.43 -14.23 14.11
CA LEU A 269 -5.14 -14.55 13.48
C LEU A 269 -5.09 -14.09 12.03
N PHE A 270 -6.20 -14.21 11.31
CA PHE A 270 -6.32 -13.71 9.95
C PHE A 270 -6.13 -12.18 9.91
N GLY A 271 -6.78 -11.44 10.81
CA GLY A 271 -6.61 -10.01 10.96
C GLY A 271 -5.17 -9.61 11.21
N LEU A 272 -4.51 -10.26 12.19
CA LEU A 272 -3.08 -10.02 12.47
C LEU A 272 -2.22 -10.23 11.22
N GLY A 273 -2.44 -11.32 10.48
CA GLY A 273 -1.71 -11.64 9.25
C GLY A 273 -1.94 -10.60 8.14
N ILE A 274 -3.20 -10.23 7.90
CA ILE A 274 -3.56 -9.20 6.91
C ILE A 274 -2.92 -7.85 7.26
N GLY A 275 -3.08 -7.38 8.50
CA GLY A 275 -2.54 -6.10 8.93
C GLY A 275 -1.02 -6.04 8.79
N THR A 276 -0.33 -7.10 9.18
CA THR A 276 1.12 -7.23 9.03
C THR A 276 1.53 -7.19 7.55
N ASN A 277 0.81 -7.88 6.67
CA ASN A 277 1.07 -7.83 5.23
C ASN A 277 0.76 -6.48 4.61
N MET A 278 -0.31 -5.79 5.01
CA MET A 278 -0.65 -4.44 4.54
C MET A 278 0.47 -3.43 4.88
N PHE A 279 1.01 -3.51 6.10
CA PHE A 279 2.19 -2.74 6.47
C PHE A 279 3.37 -3.08 5.55
N ASN A 280 3.68 -4.36 5.40
CA ASN A 280 4.85 -4.83 4.69
C ASN A 280 4.78 -4.52 3.19
N GLN A 281 3.59 -4.59 2.59
CA GLN A 281 3.33 -4.19 1.20
C GLN A 281 3.68 -2.70 0.93
N ASN A 282 3.54 -1.85 1.94
CA ASN A 282 3.92 -0.44 1.82
C ASN A 282 5.41 -0.21 2.13
N TYR A 283 6.02 -1.02 2.99
CA TYR A 283 7.37 -0.83 3.50
C TYR A 283 8.46 -1.42 2.59
N ILE A 284 8.30 -2.68 2.15
CA ILE A 284 9.38 -3.47 1.54
C ILE A 284 9.86 -2.90 0.20
N TRP A 285 8.96 -2.31 -0.58
CA TRP A 285 9.33 -1.69 -1.86
C TRP A 285 10.29 -0.52 -1.69
N ALA A 286 10.06 0.30 -0.64
CA ALA A 286 10.93 1.42 -0.33
C ALA A 286 12.26 0.96 0.28
N GLU A 287 12.26 -0.15 1.04
CA GLU A 287 13.48 -0.74 1.60
C GLU A 287 14.38 -1.35 0.52
N TYR A 288 13.80 -2.01 -0.49
CA TYR A 288 14.55 -2.73 -1.52
C TYR A 288 14.96 -1.84 -2.70
N PHE A 289 14.12 -0.90 -3.09
CA PHE A 289 14.28 -0.12 -4.32
C PHE A 289 14.47 1.39 -4.10
N GLY A 290 14.48 1.82 -2.84
CA GLY A 290 14.59 3.24 -2.49
C GLY A 290 13.28 4.01 -2.69
N ARG A 291 13.32 5.32 -2.36
CA ARG A 291 12.10 6.16 -2.27
C ARG A 291 11.82 7.01 -3.51
N THR A 292 12.82 7.30 -4.34
CA THR A 292 12.72 8.30 -5.42
C THR A 292 11.72 7.88 -6.50
N ASN A 293 11.83 6.65 -7.02
CA ASN A 293 10.98 6.14 -8.10
C ASN A 293 9.91 5.16 -7.60
N LEU A 294 9.56 5.23 -6.33
CA LEU A 294 8.67 4.26 -5.68
C LEU A 294 7.27 4.23 -6.32
N GLY A 295 6.75 5.39 -6.72
CA GLY A 295 5.47 5.49 -7.43
C GLY A 295 5.50 4.73 -8.76
N SER A 296 6.56 4.90 -9.54
CA SER A 296 6.74 4.23 -10.83
C SER A 296 6.85 2.71 -10.67
N ILE A 297 7.61 2.22 -9.67
CA ILE A 297 7.78 0.79 -9.38
C ILE A 297 6.46 0.18 -8.93
N ARG A 298 5.80 0.76 -7.94
CA ARG A 298 4.50 0.29 -7.42
C ARG A 298 3.39 0.42 -8.45
N GLY A 299 3.47 1.41 -9.33
CA GLY A 299 2.56 1.58 -10.46
C GLY A 299 2.57 0.41 -11.45
N ILE A 300 3.67 -0.35 -11.54
CA ILE A 300 3.75 -1.59 -12.32
C ILE A 300 3.15 -2.76 -11.54
N VAL A 301 3.48 -2.89 -10.27
CA VAL A 301 3.08 -4.03 -9.42
C VAL A 301 1.58 -4.02 -9.12
N MET A 302 1.02 -2.87 -8.82
CA MET A 302 -0.35 -2.74 -8.36
C MET A 302 -1.41 -3.27 -9.34
N PRO A 303 -1.36 -2.94 -10.65
CA PRO A 303 -2.31 -3.51 -11.61
C PRO A 303 -2.22 -5.03 -11.72
N ILE A 304 -1.03 -5.60 -11.57
CA ILE A 304 -0.82 -7.06 -11.59
C ILE A 304 -1.51 -7.70 -10.38
N ASN A 305 -1.27 -7.15 -9.19
CA ASN A 305 -1.88 -7.63 -7.95
C ASN A 305 -3.41 -7.50 -7.98
N LEU A 306 -3.92 -6.39 -8.50
CA LEU A 306 -5.36 -6.15 -8.61
C LEU A 306 -6.03 -7.10 -9.61
N PHE A 307 -5.40 -7.32 -10.77
CA PHE A 307 -5.91 -8.24 -11.79
C PHE A 307 -5.95 -9.69 -11.27
N ILE A 308 -4.84 -10.16 -10.70
CA ILE A 308 -4.76 -11.52 -10.15
C ILE A 308 -5.69 -11.66 -8.95
N GLY A 309 -5.75 -10.66 -8.06
CA GLY A 309 -6.65 -10.65 -6.92
C GLY A 309 -8.11 -10.71 -7.33
N GLY A 310 -8.50 -9.99 -8.38
CA GLY A 310 -9.86 -9.99 -8.91
C GLY A 310 -10.36 -11.35 -9.40
N LEU A 311 -9.44 -12.28 -9.71
CA LEU A 311 -9.79 -13.65 -10.10
C LEU A 311 -10.14 -14.54 -8.89
N GLY A 312 -9.77 -14.13 -7.66
CA GLY A 312 -9.92 -14.98 -6.48
C GLY A 312 -11.35 -15.32 -6.14
N ALA A 313 -12.23 -14.33 -6.08
CA ALA A 313 -13.63 -14.55 -5.73
C ALA A 313 -14.41 -15.35 -6.78
N PRO A 314 -14.32 -15.05 -8.10
CA PRO A 314 -14.93 -15.89 -9.13
C PRO A 314 -14.39 -17.33 -9.16
N ALA A 315 -13.07 -17.50 -8.95
CA ALA A 315 -12.47 -18.83 -8.92
C ALA A 315 -12.98 -19.65 -7.74
N ALA A 316 -13.10 -19.05 -6.55
CA ALA A 316 -13.66 -19.72 -5.39
C ALA A 316 -15.15 -20.08 -5.57
N GLY A 317 -15.95 -19.15 -6.10
CA GLY A 317 -17.36 -19.40 -6.43
C GLY A 317 -17.50 -20.57 -7.39
N TYR A 318 -16.73 -20.61 -8.47
CA TYR A 318 -16.74 -21.71 -9.42
C TYR A 318 -16.38 -23.07 -8.77
N VAL A 319 -15.38 -23.08 -7.88
CA VAL A 319 -15.03 -24.31 -7.13
C VAL A 319 -16.19 -24.77 -6.26
N VAL A 320 -16.87 -23.85 -5.58
CA VAL A 320 -18.04 -24.16 -4.74
C VAL A 320 -19.20 -24.69 -5.58
N ASP A 321 -19.48 -24.05 -6.73
CA ASP A 321 -20.55 -24.50 -7.63
C ASP A 321 -20.30 -25.91 -8.16
N MET A 322 -19.04 -26.31 -8.38
CA MET A 322 -18.67 -27.65 -8.86
C MET A 322 -18.59 -28.70 -7.77
N THR A 323 -18.17 -28.35 -6.56
CA THR A 323 -17.85 -29.31 -5.50
C THR A 323 -18.86 -29.32 -4.35
N GLY A 324 -19.70 -28.27 -4.26
CA GLY A 324 -20.62 -28.06 -3.13
C GLY A 324 -19.93 -27.68 -1.82
N SER A 325 -18.62 -27.40 -1.85
CA SER A 325 -17.82 -27.09 -0.64
C SER A 325 -16.81 -25.99 -0.89
N TYR A 326 -16.54 -25.18 0.14
CA TYR A 326 -15.44 -24.20 0.16
C TYR A 326 -14.07 -24.85 0.44
N ASP A 327 -14.02 -26.04 0.98
CA ASP A 327 -12.80 -26.69 1.45
C ASP A 327 -11.69 -26.78 0.39
N PRO A 328 -11.95 -27.19 -0.88
CA PRO A 328 -10.91 -27.24 -1.89
C PRO A 328 -10.31 -25.85 -2.21
N ALA A 329 -11.14 -24.81 -2.24
CA ALA A 329 -10.68 -23.44 -2.45
C ALA A 329 -9.81 -22.95 -1.28
N TRP A 330 -10.17 -23.30 -0.05
CA TRP A 330 -9.42 -22.91 1.14
C TRP A 330 -8.10 -23.66 1.27
N TRP A 331 -8.07 -24.98 0.99
CA TRP A 331 -6.81 -25.73 0.94
C TRP A 331 -5.86 -25.23 -0.14
N THR A 332 -6.40 -24.85 -1.29
CA THR A 332 -5.61 -24.16 -2.33
C THR A 332 -5.05 -22.84 -1.80
N GLY A 333 -5.86 -22.05 -1.09
CA GLY A 333 -5.43 -20.84 -0.41
C GLY A 333 -4.29 -21.08 0.59
N VAL A 334 -4.38 -22.12 1.42
CA VAL A 334 -3.31 -22.51 2.35
C VAL A 334 -2.01 -22.80 1.60
N ALA A 335 -2.06 -23.65 0.56
CA ALA A 335 -0.89 -23.98 -0.24
C ALA A 335 -0.25 -22.72 -0.88
N LEU A 336 -1.07 -21.85 -1.43
CA LEU A 336 -0.60 -20.59 -2.02
C LEU A 336 0.04 -19.65 -0.98
N MET A 337 -0.54 -19.54 0.24
CA MET A 337 0.07 -18.74 1.32
C MET A 337 1.43 -19.30 1.76
N LEU A 338 1.59 -20.62 1.82
CA LEU A 338 2.88 -21.23 2.09
C LEU A 338 3.90 -20.96 1.00
N VAL A 339 3.50 -21.04 -0.27
CA VAL A 339 4.34 -20.63 -1.41
C VAL A 339 4.74 -19.15 -1.31
N ALA A 340 3.79 -18.27 -1.00
CA ALA A 340 4.08 -16.85 -0.81
C ALA A 340 5.05 -16.59 0.35
N ALA A 341 4.93 -17.33 1.46
CA ALA A 341 5.88 -17.25 2.58
C ALA A 341 7.30 -17.60 2.14
N VAL A 342 7.46 -18.66 1.33
CA VAL A 342 8.77 -19.07 0.78
C VAL A 342 9.30 -18.00 -0.19
N LEU A 343 8.47 -17.50 -1.10
CA LEU A 343 8.87 -16.44 -2.04
C LEU A 343 9.38 -15.19 -1.30
N PHE A 344 8.76 -14.85 -0.17
CA PHE A 344 9.19 -13.74 0.65
C PHE A 344 10.56 -13.97 1.31
N VAL A 345 10.81 -15.17 1.84
CA VAL A 345 12.11 -15.52 2.44
C VAL A 345 13.23 -15.49 1.40
N VAL A 346 12.97 -16.02 0.21
CA VAL A 346 13.95 -16.10 -0.89
C VAL A 346 14.20 -14.72 -1.53
N SER A 347 13.26 -13.79 -1.38
CA SER A 347 13.40 -12.42 -1.89
C SER A 347 14.41 -11.64 -1.05
N ASN A 348 15.66 -11.64 -1.46
CA ASN A 348 16.70 -10.85 -0.81
C ASN A 348 16.74 -9.42 -1.38
N ASN A 349 17.13 -8.47 -0.54
CA ASN A 349 17.39 -7.09 -0.98
C ASN A 349 18.40 -7.12 -2.14
N PRO A 350 18.08 -6.50 -3.30
CA PRO A 350 18.97 -6.53 -4.48
C PRO A 350 20.26 -5.72 -4.29
N GLY A 351 20.41 -5.04 -3.13
CA GLY A 351 21.59 -4.20 -2.87
C GLY A 351 21.49 -2.84 -3.55
N GLU A 352 22.64 -2.29 -3.88
CA GLU A 352 22.71 -1.01 -4.60
C GLU A 352 22.61 -1.25 -6.11
N PRO A 353 21.91 -0.37 -6.87
CA PRO A 353 21.95 -0.44 -8.32
C PRO A 353 23.39 -0.30 -8.80
N GLN A 354 23.77 -1.07 -9.80
CA GLN A 354 25.07 -0.91 -10.45
C GLN A 354 25.13 0.52 -10.99
N ALA A 355 26.14 1.29 -10.55
CA ALA A 355 26.38 2.60 -11.11
C ALA A 355 26.61 2.43 -12.61
N GLU A 356 25.80 3.06 -13.45
CA GLU A 356 26.21 3.24 -14.85
C GLU A 356 27.58 3.90 -14.81
N PRO A 357 28.57 3.42 -15.61
CA PRO A 357 29.86 4.09 -15.69
C PRO A 357 29.58 5.56 -15.95
N ILE A 358 30.15 6.41 -15.10
CA ILE A 358 30.06 7.86 -15.25
C ILE A 358 30.59 8.13 -16.65
N VAL A 359 29.69 8.38 -17.59
CA VAL A 359 30.09 8.96 -18.89
C VAL A 359 30.65 10.30 -18.49
N GLU A 360 31.98 10.41 -18.49
CA GLU A 360 32.67 11.67 -18.20
C GLU A 360 31.98 12.76 -19.03
N SER A 361 31.38 13.70 -18.33
CA SER A 361 30.77 14.85 -18.99
C SER A 361 31.84 15.48 -19.88
N PRO A 362 31.58 15.72 -21.17
CA PRO A 362 32.53 16.40 -22.05
C PRO A 362 32.78 17.86 -21.61
N TYR A 363 32.14 18.30 -20.56
CA TYR A 363 32.41 19.57 -19.91
C TYR A 363 33.54 19.43 -18.92
N ASN A 364 34.77 19.69 -19.43
CA ASN A 364 35.99 19.76 -18.66
C ASN A 364 35.88 20.88 -17.60
N VAL A 365 35.74 20.52 -16.34
CA VAL A 365 35.61 21.45 -15.20
C VAL A 365 36.90 22.29 -15.01
N ASP A 366 38.02 21.84 -15.59
CA ASP A 366 39.32 22.54 -15.52
C ASP A 366 39.37 23.85 -16.31
N ARG A 367 38.37 24.15 -17.15
CA ARG A 367 38.30 25.45 -17.83
C ARG A 367 37.74 26.59 -16.99
N ILE A 368 37.10 26.30 -15.88
CA ILE A 368 36.47 27.33 -15.02
C ILE A 368 37.46 27.83 -13.96
N SER A 369 38.48 27.04 -13.60
CA SER A 369 39.49 27.45 -12.62
C SER A 369 40.56 28.40 -13.19
N ASN A 370 40.78 28.41 -14.49
CA ASN A 370 41.79 29.26 -15.15
C ASN A 370 41.31 30.59 -15.70
N SER A 371 40.01 30.92 -15.61
CA SER A 371 39.49 32.21 -16.04
C SER A 371 39.35 33.25 -14.90
N GLY A 372 39.77 32.90 -13.70
CA GLY A 372 39.63 33.73 -12.47
C GLY A 372 40.88 34.53 -12.02
N THR A 373 42.00 34.46 -12.76
CA THR A 373 43.28 35.08 -12.27
C THR A 373 43.80 36.26 -13.10
N ASP A 374 43.03 36.82 -14.01
CA ASP A 374 43.51 37.98 -14.82
C ASP A 374 42.71 39.25 -14.62
N TYR A 375 42.31 39.60 -13.39
CA TYR A 375 41.79 40.94 -13.04
C TYR A 375 42.46 41.43 -11.77
N ASN A 376 43.78 41.70 -11.85
CA ASN A 376 44.42 42.67 -10.94
C ASN A 376 45.85 42.98 -11.33
N GLN A 377 46.08 43.73 -12.43
CA GLN A 377 47.23 44.59 -12.61
C GLN A 377 46.90 45.66 -13.65
N GLY A 378 46.47 46.80 -13.22
CA GLY A 378 46.31 48.04 -14.00
C GLY A 378 46.42 49.18 -13.02
N GLY A 379 47.69 49.54 -12.72
CA GLY A 379 48.03 50.55 -11.75
C GLY A 379 47.69 51.99 -12.22
N ILE A 380 47.59 52.82 -11.27
CA ILE A 380 47.51 54.25 -11.20
C ILE A 380 48.64 54.89 -12.02
N VAL A 381 48.34 55.79 -12.93
CA VAL A 381 48.93 57.13 -13.08
C VAL A 381 47.82 58.08 -13.56
#